data_1cc3ff99b1eb53e7d29546dd0d78df20
#
_entry.id   1cc3ff99b1eb53e7d29546dd0d78df20
#
_cell.length_a   1.000
_cell.length_b   1.000
_cell.length_c   1.000
_cell.angle_alpha   90.00
_cell.angle_beta   90.00
_cell.angle_gamma   90.00
#
_symmetry.space_group_name_H-M   'P 1'
#
loop_
_entity.id
_entity.type
_entity.pdbx_description
1 polymer ?
#
loop_
_entity_poly.entity_id
_entity_poly.type
_entity_poly.pdbx_seq_one_letter_code
_entity_poly.pdbx_strand_id
1 'polypeptide(L)'
;MIKVHNFHESLKVGDKGELIIMNFLEESPNVNAVIDVSEIPDYQEVDVDAIVKMRTGKEFKIEIKTDTYTSGNIYYETISAIETGSQGCFLKTEADYIFYYFLNMEVLYILEVDRYQQWFNEREEAFKNMGYQKQVKNSRWDGSHYTSIGYAYPVSVLEADNPVWMRKVYLN
;
A
#
# COMPACT_ATOMS: atom_id res chain seq x y z
N MET A 1 -0.13 25.14 4.58
CA MET A 1 -0.68 24.56 5.83
C MET A 1 -0.35 23.07 5.80
N ILE A 2 0.46 22.57 6.75
CA ILE A 2 0.83 21.15 6.81
C ILE A 2 -0.38 20.41 7.37
N LYS A 3 -0.96 19.49 6.58
CA LYS A 3 -2.08 18.66 7.03
C LYS A 3 -1.53 17.62 8.01
N VAL A 4 -2.04 17.59 9.25
CA VAL A 4 -1.69 16.59 10.25
C VAL A 4 -2.70 15.47 10.14
N HIS A 5 -2.23 14.25 9.90
CA HIS A 5 -3.10 13.07 9.84
C HIS A 5 -3.37 12.54 11.24
N ASN A 6 -4.65 12.22 11.51
CA ASN A 6 -5.08 11.65 12.78
C ASN A 6 -4.91 10.13 12.74
N PHE A 7 -4.07 9.59 13.63
CA PHE A 7 -3.77 8.16 13.71
C PHE A 7 -5.00 7.26 13.85
N HIS A 8 -5.97 7.64 14.70
CA HIS A 8 -7.19 6.84 14.92
C HIS A 8 -8.12 6.78 13.70
N GLU A 9 -8.17 7.85 12.90
CA GLU A 9 -8.94 7.85 11.66
C GLU A 9 -8.24 6.99 10.61
N SER A 10 -6.91 7.05 10.55
CA SER A 10 -6.12 6.25 9.61
C SER A 10 -6.22 4.75 9.90
N LEU A 11 -6.20 4.33 11.17
CA LEU A 11 -6.42 2.93 11.57
C LEU A 11 -7.79 2.42 11.11
N LYS A 12 -8.87 3.14 11.41
CA LYS A 12 -10.22 2.73 10.98
C LYS A 12 -10.37 2.60 9.47
N VAL A 13 -9.64 3.41 8.71
CA VAL A 13 -9.62 3.33 7.24
C VAL A 13 -8.85 2.09 6.80
N GLY A 14 -7.70 1.81 7.42
CA GLY A 14 -6.91 0.60 7.20
C GLY A 14 -7.77 -0.65 7.44
N ASP A 15 -8.29 -0.82 8.65
CA ASP A 15 -9.11 -1.96 9.05
C ASP A 15 -10.29 -2.21 8.08
N LYS A 16 -10.95 -1.12 7.65
CA LYS A 16 -12.06 -1.21 6.69
C LYS A 16 -11.59 -1.71 5.32
N GLY A 17 -10.47 -1.20 4.84
CA GLY A 17 -9.91 -1.60 3.55
C GLY A 17 -9.44 -3.04 3.57
N GLU A 18 -8.74 -3.46 4.62
CA GLU A 18 -8.31 -4.84 4.81
C GLU A 18 -9.50 -5.80 4.76
N LEU A 19 -10.57 -5.51 5.52
CA LEU A 19 -11.79 -6.34 5.52
C LEU A 19 -12.40 -6.47 4.12
N ILE A 20 -12.47 -5.37 3.36
CA ILE A 20 -13.00 -5.38 1.99
C ILE A 20 -12.13 -6.26 1.08
N ILE A 21 -10.81 -6.12 1.17
CA ILE A 21 -9.88 -6.89 0.33
C ILE A 21 -9.87 -8.36 0.71
N MET A 22 -9.92 -8.69 2.02
CA MET A 22 -10.02 -10.08 2.49
C MET A 22 -11.28 -10.75 1.93
N ASN A 23 -12.44 -10.10 2.05
CA ASN A 23 -13.71 -10.61 1.51
C ASN A 23 -13.65 -10.79 -0.02
N PHE A 24 -13.11 -9.81 -0.76
CA PHE A 24 -12.91 -9.91 -2.20
C PHE A 24 -12.07 -11.14 -2.59
N LEU A 25 -11.02 -11.43 -1.84
CA LEU A 25 -10.17 -12.59 -2.06
C LEU A 25 -10.89 -13.90 -1.72
N GLU A 26 -11.63 -13.96 -0.60
CA GLU A 26 -12.38 -15.14 -0.18
C GLU A 26 -13.51 -15.50 -1.16
N GLU A 27 -14.13 -14.51 -1.79
CA GLU A 27 -15.15 -14.70 -2.82
C GLU A 27 -14.57 -15.18 -4.16
N SER A 28 -13.25 -15.10 -4.35
CA SER A 28 -12.61 -15.51 -5.59
C SER A 28 -12.65 -17.04 -5.76
N PRO A 29 -13.18 -17.57 -6.87
CA PRO A 29 -13.29 -19.03 -7.09
C PRO A 29 -11.94 -19.73 -7.15
N ASN A 30 -10.85 -19.00 -7.36
CA ASN A 30 -9.49 -19.56 -7.46
C ASN A 30 -8.77 -19.57 -6.11
N VAL A 31 -9.29 -18.88 -5.09
CA VAL A 31 -8.73 -18.84 -3.75
C VAL A 31 -9.26 -20.01 -2.94
N ASN A 32 -8.40 -20.67 -2.19
CA ASN A 32 -8.73 -21.74 -1.26
C ASN A 32 -8.88 -21.25 0.18
N ALA A 33 -8.00 -20.33 0.59
CA ALA A 33 -8.02 -19.69 1.91
C ALA A 33 -7.30 -18.36 1.89
N VAL A 34 -7.76 -17.43 2.73
CA VAL A 34 -7.07 -16.18 3.08
C VAL A 34 -6.77 -16.28 4.58
N ILE A 35 -5.53 -16.07 4.97
CA ILE A 35 -5.08 -16.13 6.36
C ILE A 35 -4.63 -14.73 6.72
N ASP A 36 -5.38 -14.10 7.60
CA ASP A 36 -5.01 -12.82 8.21
C ASP A 36 -3.80 -13.03 9.14
N VAL A 37 -2.73 -12.28 8.90
CA VAL A 37 -1.50 -12.29 9.69
C VAL A 37 -1.11 -10.89 10.16
N SER A 38 -1.97 -9.90 9.94
CA SER A 38 -1.72 -8.49 10.20
C SER A 38 -1.39 -8.17 11.67
N GLU A 39 -1.89 -8.98 12.61
CA GLU A 39 -1.60 -8.83 14.04
C GLU A 39 -0.44 -9.73 14.53
N ILE A 40 0.18 -10.53 13.65
CA ILE A 40 1.28 -11.42 14.01
C ILE A 40 2.60 -10.63 13.92
N PRO A 41 3.38 -10.50 15.04
CA PRO A 41 4.56 -9.63 15.08
C PRO A 41 5.58 -9.85 13.96
N ASP A 42 5.89 -11.12 13.64
CA ASP A 42 6.87 -11.45 12.59
C ASP A 42 6.44 -10.96 11.20
N TYR A 43 5.13 -10.93 10.93
CA TYR A 43 4.59 -10.40 9.67
C TYR A 43 4.45 -8.88 9.68
N GLN A 44 4.12 -8.29 10.83
CA GLN A 44 4.11 -6.82 10.98
C GLN A 44 5.51 -6.22 10.75
N GLU A 45 6.56 -6.91 11.19
CA GLU A 45 7.94 -6.45 11.00
C GLU A 45 8.29 -6.31 9.52
N VAL A 46 7.70 -7.12 8.66
CA VAL A 46 7.97 -7.17 7.21
C VAL A 46 6.80 -6.68 6.35
N ASP A 47 5.86 -5.95 6.94
CA ASP A 47 4.68 -5.38 6.27
C ASP A 47 3.96 -6.41 5.37
N VAL A 48 3.42 -7.46 6.01
CA VAL A 48 2.59 -8.50 5.37
C VAL A 48 1.29 -8.63 6.15
N ASP A 49 0.15 -8.39 5.51
CA ASP A 49 -1.17 -8.42 6.15
C ASP A 49 -1.88 -9.77 5.99
N ALA A 50 -1.69 -10.45 4.86
CA ALA A 50 -2.30 -11.76 4.66
C ALA A 50 -1.48 -12.73 3.81
N ILE A 51 -1.76 -14.03 4.01
CA ILE A 51 -1.29 -15.13 3.15
C ILE A 51 -2.49 -15.66 2.37
N VAL A 52 -2.40 -15.65 1.06
CA VAL A 52 -3.43 -16.14 0.15
C VAL A 52 -3.01 -17.51 -0.40
N LYS A 53 -3.83 -18.53 -0.15
CA LYS A 53 -3.65 -19.89 -0.67
C LYS A 53 -4.56 -20.12 -1.85
N MET A 54 -3.98 -20.43 -2.99
CA MET A 54 -4.72 -20.72 -4.21
C MET A 54 -5.14 -22.19 -4.27
N ARG A 55 -6.23 -22.51 -4.96
CA ARG A 55 -6.65 -23.90 -5.22
C ARG A 55 -5.63 -24.71 -6.03
N THR A 56 -4.72 -24.02 -6.72
CA THR A 56 -3.58 -24.65 -7.42
C THR A 56 -2.46 -25.11 -6.50
N GLY A 57 -2.55 -24.82 -5.19
CA GLY A 57 -1.50 -25.08 -4.21
C GLY A 57 -0.42 -23.98 -4.12
N LYS A 58 -0.49 -22.94 -4.96
CA LYS A 58 0.38 -21.77 -4.81
C LYS A 58 -0.05 -20.93 -3.61
N GLU A 59 0.92 -20.34 -2.95
CA GLU A 59 0.71 -19.35 -1.89
C GLU A 59 1.42 -18.05 -2.25
N PHE A 60 0.87 -16.92 -1.80
CA PHE A 60 1.53 -15.63 -1.88
C PHE A 60 1.13 -14.73 -0.70
N LYS A 61 2.04 -13.84 -0.34
CA LYS A 61 1.87 -12.85 0.72
C LYS A 61 1.38 -11.54 0.12
N ILE A 62 0.51 -10.85 0.83
CA ILE A 62 0.02 -9.53 0.40
C ILE A 62 0.19 -8.50 1.50
N GLU A 63 0.49 -7.28 1.08
CA GLU A 63 0.39 -6.04 1.86
C GLU A 63 -0.80 -5.24 1.33
N ILE A 64 -1.63 -4.69 2.23
CA ILE A 64 -2.84 -3.93 1.86
C ILE A 64 -2.63 -2.47 2.22
N LYS A 65 -2.75 -1.59 1.24
CA LYS A 65 -2.74 -0.13 1.43
C LYS A 65 -4.07 0.47 1.06
N THR A 66 -4.72 1.12 2.02
CA THR A 66 -6.00 1.78 1.80
C THR A 66 -5.84 3.30 1.78
N ASP A 67 -6.37 3.92 0.75
CA ASP A 67 -6.36 5.36 0.56
C ASP A 67 -7.81 5.89 0.41
N THR A 68 -8.11 7.01 1.08
CA THR A 68 -9.41 7.68 1.00
C THR A 68 -9.42 8.88 0.05
N TYR A 69 -8.28 9.26 -0.49
CA TYR A 69 -8.20 10.38 -1.41
C TYR A 69 -8.79 10.04 -2.77
N THR A 70 -9.55 10.96 -3.33
CA THR A 70 -10.13 10.88 -4.68
C THR A 70 -9.25 11.55 -5.74
N SER A 71 -8.03 11.94 -5.35
CA SER A 71 -7.07 12.56 -6.29
C SER A 71 -6.53 11.60 -7.35
N GLY A 72 -6.66 10.29 -7.12
CA GLY A 72 -6.07 9.26 -7.97
C GLY A 72 -4.54 9.22 -7.91
N ASN A 73 -3.94 9.74 -6.83
CA ASN A 73 -2.50 9.65 -6.61
C ASN A 73 -2.18 8.44 -5.74
N ILE A 74 -1.21 7.63 -6.16
CA ILE A 74 -0.58 6.65 -5.28
C ILE A 74 0.45 7.38 -4.41
N TYR A 75 0.48 7.07 -3.11
CA TYR A 75 1.52 7.52 -2.19
C TYR A 75 2.52 6.38 -1.97
N TYR A 76 3.66 6.45 -2.64
CA TYR A 76 4.78 5.51 -2.49
C TYR A 76 5.66 5.97 -1.34
N GLU A 77 5.51 5.38 -0.16
CA GLU A 77 6.29 5.72 1.02
C GLU A 77 7.69 5.09 0.97
N THR A 78 8.72 5.93 1.07
CA THR A 78 10.13 5.49 1.07
C THR A 78 10.74 5.51 2.46
N ILE A 79 10.29 6.43 3.32
CA ILE A 79 10.70 6.53 4.73
C ILE A 79 9.44 6.66 5.58
N SER A 80 9.23 5.73 6.51
CA SER A 80 8.08 5.75 7.40
C SER A 80 8.26 6.71 8.58
N ALA A 81 9.50 6.89 9.07
CA ALA A 81 9.84 7.85 10.09
C ALA A 81 11.28 8.34 9.93
N ILE A 82 11.46 9.63 9.64
CA ILE A 82 12.80 10.25 9.53
C ILE A 82 13.54 10.15 10.86
N GLU A 83 12.83 10.31 11.96
CA GLU A 83 13.36 10.38 13.33
C GLU A 83 14.06 9.07 13.74
N THR A 84 13.65 7.95 13.18
CA THR A 84 14.23 6.62 13.44
C THR A 84 14.99 6.05 12.25
N GLY A 85 14.90 6.69 11.07
CA GLY A 85 15.47 6.16 9.83
C GLY A 85 14.75 4.92 9.30
N SER A 86 13.50 4.69 9.75
CA SER A 86 12.73 3.51 9.35
C SER A 86 12.32 3.60 7.89
N GLN A 87 12.53 2.50 7.15
CA GLN A 87 12.10 2.39 5.76
C GLN A 87 10.58 2.42 5.65
N GLY A 88 10.08 2.97 4.55
CA GLY A 88 8.67 2.93 4.20
C GLY A 88 8.23 1.54 3.73
N CYS A 89 6.93 1.27 3.86
CA CYS A 89 6.34 -0.03 3.58
C CYS A 89 6.68 -0.57 2.18
N PHE A 90 6.71 0.29 1.16
CA PHE A 90 7.01 -0.14 -0.21
C PHE A 90 8.45 -0.64 -0.42
N LEU A 91 9.39 -0.29 0.46
CA LEU A 91 10.77 -0.75 0.42
C LEU A 91 11.05 -1.90 1.39
N LYS A 92 10.25 -1.98 2.45
CA LYS A 92 10.45 -2.91 3.57
C LYS A 92 9.69 -4.22 3.38
N THR A 93 8.52 -4.17 2.71
CA THR A 93 7.61 -5.31 2.64
C THR A 93 8.25 -6.55 2.00
N GLU A 94 7.99 -7.71 2.61
CA GLU A 94 8.27 -9.04 2.06
C GLU A 94 7.04 -9.68 1.41
N ALA A 95 6.02 -8.88 1.09
CA ALA A 95 4.87 -9.34 0.34
C ALA A 95 5.25 -9.59 -1.13
N ASP A 96 4.55 -10.52 -1.77
CA ASP A 96 4.65 -10.74 -3.22
C ASP A 96 3.88 -9.67 -3.99
N TYR A 97 2.75 -9.18 -3.39
CA TYR A 97 1.88 -8.19 -4.00
C TYR A 97 1.48 -7.11 -3.00
N ILE A 98 1.40 -5.87 -3.50
CA ILE A 98 0.71 -4.77 -2.81
C ILE A 98 -0.68 -4.63 -3.41
N PHE A 99 -1.69 -4.62 -2.54
CA PHE A 99 -3.08 -4.36 -2.86
C PHE A 99 -3.39 -2.91 -2.47
N TYR A 100 -3.22 -1.97 -3.43
CA TYR A 100 -3.46 -0.54 -3.19
C TYR A 100 -4.92 -0.20 -3.51
N TYR A 101 -5.69 0.05 -2.47
CA TYR A 101 -7.13 0.25 -2.57
C TYR A 101 -7.54 1.70 -2.34
N PHE A 102 -8.12 2.32 -3.37
CA PHE A 102 -8.77 3.63 -3.25
C PHE A 102 -10.21 3.43 -2.79
N LEU A 103 -10.44 3.53 -1.47
CA LEU A 103 -11.71 3.21 -0.81
C LEU A 103 -12.89 4.01 -1.36
N ASN A 104 -12.74 5.33 -1.54
CA ASN A 104 -13.82 6.20 -2.01
C ASN A 104 -14.05 6.13 -3.53
N MET A 105 -13.19 5.46 -4.26
CA MET A 105 -13.29 5.24 -5.70
C MET A 105 -13.66 3.78 -6.02
N GLU A 106 -13.63 2.90 -5.00
CA GLU A 106 -13.85 1.45 -5.12
C GLU A 106 -12.94 0.79 -6.17
N VAL A 107 -11.69 1.29 -6.26
CA VAL A 107 -10.70 0.81 -7.23
C VAL A 107 -9.51 0.21 -6.51
N LEU A 108 -9.17 -1.02 -6.88
CA LEU A 108 -8.03 -1.77 -6.39
C LEU A 108 -6.97 -1.88 -7.49
N TYR A 109 -5.72 -1.55 -7.14
CA TYR A 109 -4.53 -1.86 -7.94
C TYR A 109 -3.76 -2.99 -7.26
N ILE A 110 -3.55 -4.09 -7.98
CA ILE A 110 -2.74 -5.23 -7.54
C ILE A 110 -1.40 -5.12 -8.24
N LEU A 111 -0.32 -4.98 -7.46
CA LEU A 111 1.01 -4.64 -7.93
C LEU A 111 2.00 -5.72 -7.46
N GLU A 112 2.76 -6.35 -8.38
CA GLU A 112 3.89 -7.21 -7.99
C GLU A 112 4.99 -6.35 -7.35
N VAL A 113 5.40 -6.68 -6.13
CA VAL A 113 6.29 -5.84 -5.32
C VAL A 113 7.62 -5.58 -6.02
N ASP A 114 8.36 -6.62 -6.38
CA ASP A 114 9.69 -6.48 -6.99
C ASP A 114 9.67 -5.64 -8.27
N ARG A 115 8.64 -5.87 -9.11
CA ARG A 115 8.48 -5.16 -10.38
C ARG A 115 8.08 -3.71 -10.17
N TYR A 116 7.24 -3.45 -9.18
CA TYR A 116 6.81 -2.11 -8.83
C TYR A 116 7.96 -1.29 -8.23
N GLN A 117 8.75 -1.90 -7.33
CA GLN A 117 9.96 -1.27 -6.78
C GLN A 117 10.96 -0.92 -7.88
N GLN A 118 11.25 -1.86 -8.80
CA GLN A 118 12.14 -1.59 -9.93
C GLN A 118 11.62 -0.44 -10.79
N TRP A 119 10.33 -0.47 -11.16
CA TRP A 119 9.68 0.57 -11.98
C TRP A 119 9.77 1.96 -11.31
N PHE A 120 9.56 2.02 -10.00
CA PHE A 120 9.67 3.25 -9.22
C PHE A 120 11.13 3.75 -9.17
N ASN A 121 12.08 2.89 -8.86
CA ASN A 121 13.51 3.25 -8.75
C ASN A 121 14.05 3.87 -10.05
N GLU A 122 13.61 3.37 -11.20
CA GLU A 122 13.98 3.91 -12.52
C GLU A 122 13.43 5.33 -12.76
N ARG A 123 12.42 5.77 -12.00
CA ARG A 123 11.69 7.04 -12.15
C ARG A 123 11.86 7.99 -10.97
N GLU A 124 12.47 7.56 -9.90
CA GLU A 124 12.52 8.32 -8.64
C GLU A 124 13.06 9.72 -8.84
N GLU A 125 14.19 9.87 -9.56
CA GLU A 125 14.79 11.18 -9.80
C GLU A 125 13.88 12.08 -10.65
N ALA A 126 13.21 11.53 -11.65
CA ALA A 126 12.23 12.26 -12.45
C ALA A 126 11.04 12.69 -11.60
N PHE A 127 10.52 11.82 -10.74
CA PHE A 127 9.41 12.13 -9.83
C PHE A 127 9.79 13.20 -8.80
N LYS A 128 11.02 13.18 -8.32
CA LYS A 128 11.56 14.23 -7.45
C LYS A 128 11.59 15.58 -8.17
N ASN A 129 12.09 15.61 -9.39
CA ASN A 129 12.17 16.81 -10.22
C ASN A 129 10.76 17.34 -10.60
N MET A 130 9.77 16.46 -10.74
CA MET A 130 8.36 16.83 -10.94
C MET A 130 7.66 17.32 -9.67
N GLY A 131 8.35 17.29 -8.51
CA GLY A 131 7.79 17.74 -7.23
C GLY A 131 6.79 16.77 -6.59
N TYR A 132 6.82 15.48 -6.96
CA TYR A 132 5.97 14.46 -6.37
C TYR A 132 6.42 14.03 -4.99
N GLN A 133 7.69 14.27 -4.61
CA GLN A 133 8.17 13.99 -3.26
C GLN A 133 7.42 14.84 -2.23
N LYS A 134 6.98 14.19 -1.16
CA LYS A 134 6.23 14.80 -0.07
C LYS A 134 6.82 14.39 1.27
N GLN A 135 6.78 15.33 2.21
CA GLN A 135 6.97 15.05 3.62
C GLN A 135 5.62 15.16 4.31
N VAL A 136 5.25 14.14 5.06
CA VAL A 136 3.96 14.09 5.75
C VAL A 136 4.20 13.98 7.24
N LYS A 137 3.67 14.96 8.00
CA LYS A 137 3.72 14.94 9.47
C LYS A 137 2.56 14.11 9.99
N ASN A 138 2.88 13.05 10.73
CA ASN A 138 1.93 12.15 11.35
C ASN A 138 1.92 12.36 12.87
N SER A 139 0.78 12.12 13.53
CA SER A 139 0.62 12.14 14.98
C SER A 139 0.51 10.72 15.51
N ARG A 140 1.21 10.43 16.63
CA ARG A 140 1.02 9.18 17.37
C ARG A 140 -0.10 9.33 18.41
N TRP A 141 -0.54 8.22 18.94
CA TRP A 141 -1.58 8.16 19.99
C TRP A 141 -1.15 8.89 21.28
N ASP A 142 0.17 8.98 21.57
CA ASP A 142 0.73 9.66 22.73
C ASP A 142 0.91 11.19 22.52
N GLY A 143 0.45 11.71 21.37
CA GLY A 143 0.57 13.11 20.97
C GLY A 143 1.94 13.49 20.38
N SER A 144 2.90 12.58 20.34
CA SER A 144 4.16 12.80 19.62
C SER A 144 3.94 12.81 18.11
N HIS A 145 4.93 13.29 17.38
CA HIS A 145 4.88 13.35 15.92
C HIS A 145 6.05 12.60 15.30
N TYR A 146 5.85 12.16 14.08
CA TYR A 146 6.91 11.66 13.21
C TYR A 146 6.66 12.10 11.78
N THR A 147 7.72 12.12 10.98
CA THR A 147 7.66 12.59 9.60
C THR A 147 7.98 11.45 8.66
N SER A 148 7.05 11.13 7.76
CA SER A 148 7.30 10.21 6.66
C SER A 148 7.69 10.94 5.39
N ILE A 149 8.43 10.26 4.51
CA ILE A 149 8.75 10.71 3.15
C ILE A 149 8.22 9.70 2.16
N GLY A 150 7.59 10.21 1.12
CA GLY A 150 7.11 9.41 0.01
C GLY A 150 6.85 10.25 -1.23
N TYR A 151 6.34 9.62 -2.25
CA TYR A 151 6.04 10.25 -3.54
C TYR A 151 4.55 10.11 -3.83
N ALA A 152 3.84 11.24 -3.95
CA ALA A 152 2.44 11.28 -4.35
C ALA A 152 2.37 11.58 -5.85
N TYR A 153 2.19 10.57 -6.68
CA TYR A 153 2.11 10.73 -8.13
C TYR A 153 0.80 10.17 -8.68
N PRO A 154 0.29 10.72 -9.81
CA PRO A 154 -0.95 10.24 -10.41
C PRO A 154 -0.82 8.78 -10.85
N VAL A 155 -1.78 7.93 -10.48
CA VAL A 155 -1.80 6.52 -10.91
C VAL A 155 -1.85 6.39 -12.44
N SER A 156 -2.35 7.41 -13.14
CA SER A 156 -2.34 7.46 -14.59
C SER A 156 -0.95 7.39 -15.22
N VAL A 157 0.11 7.76 -14.48
CA VAL A 157 1.51 7.59 -14.93
C VAL A 157 1.86 6.11 -14.98
N LEU A 158 1.42 5.34 -13.99
CA LEU A 158 1.58 3.90 -13.95
C LEU A 158 0.72 3.20 -15.01
N GLU A 159 -0.53 3.64 -15.16
CA GLU A 159 -1.47 3.11 -16.16
C GLU A 159 -0.98 3.35 -17.61
N ALA A 160 -0.33 4.50 -17.87
CA ALA A 160 0.19 4.82 -19.20
C ALA A 160 1.27 3.83 -19.67
N ASP A 161 2.05 3.30 -18.75
CA ASP A 161 3.06 2.27 -19.06
C ASP A 161 2.42 0.89 -19.27
N ASN A 162 1.16 0.71 -18.83
CA ASN A 162 0.36 -0.52 -18.94
C ASN A 162 1.17 -1.79 -18.60
N PRO A 163 1.81 -1.85 -17.43
CA PRO A 163 2.72 -2.93 -17.11
C PRO A 163 1.97 -4.23 -16.83
N VAL A 164 2.48 -5.35 -17.36
CA VAL A 164 1.87 -6.69 -17.20
C VAL A 164 1.83 -7.18 -15.75
N TRP A 165 2.60 -6.58 -14.87
CA TRP A 165 2.68 -6.87 -13.43
C TRP A 165 1.70 -6.05 -12.58
N MET A 166 0.84 -5.23 -13.21
CA MET A 166 -0.24 -4.48 -12.58
C MET A 166 -1.59 -4.98 -13.05
N ARG A 167 -2.54 -5.06 -12.13
CA ARG A 167 -3.97 -5.30 -12.45
C ARG A 167 -4.80 -4.22 -11.77
N LYS A 168 -5.78 -3.70 -12.50
CA LYS A 168 -6.81 -2.79 -11.99
C LYS A 168 -8.14 -3.52 -11.88
N VAL A 169 -8.79 -3.42 -10.73
CA VAL A 169 -10.07 -4.09 -10.43
C VAL A 169 -11.02 -3.08 -9.82
N TYR A 170 -12.29 -3.10 -10.21
CA TYR A 170 -13.37 -2.33 -9.58
C TYR A 170 -14.11 -3.26 -8.62
N LEU A 171 -14.23 -2.84 -7.35
CA LEU A 171 -14.88 -3.60 -6.27
C LEU A 171 -16.28 -3.00 -6.03
N ASN A 172 -17.23 -3.27 -6.95
CA ASN A 172 -18.61 -2.76 -6.85
C ASN A 172 -19.50 -3.83 -6.19
#